data_397a1d098d4b7d0a10ada5ab6662b36f
#
_entry.id   397a1d098d4b7d0a10ada5ab6662b36f
#
_cell.length_a   1.000
_cell.length_b   1.000
_cell.length_c   1.000
_cell.angle_alpha   90.00
_cell.angle_beta   90.00
_cell.angle_gamma   90.00
#
_symmetry.space_group_name_H-M   'P 1'
#
loop_
_entity.id
_entity.type
_entity.pdbx_description
1 polymer ?
#
loop_
_entity_poly.entity_id
_entity_poly.type
_entity_poly.pdbx_seq_one_letter_code
_entity_poly.pdbx_strand_id
1 'polypeptide(L)'
;MKTKKKNKQEKPDWFHGAWYETGDIVTNPFSGEFVELTGPELSMYDFIKGAEYTINVQFNNEITHPDTVNLQKDMIKGINWFRKTNPVAYMTLLD
;
A
#
# COMPACT_ATOMS: atom_id res chain seq x y z
N MET A 1 -15.24 -25.47 6.06
CA MET A 1 -14.90 -25.08 5.69
C MET A 1 -14.57 -24.42 5.44
N LYS A 2 -14.38 -24.09 5.16
CA LYS A 2 -14.01 -23.50 4.80
C LYS A 2 -13.75 -22.71 4.39
N THR A 3 -13.54 -22.45 4.16
CA THR A 3 -13.30 -21.70 3.69
C THR A 3 -13.05 -20.92 3.38
N LYS A 4 -12.99 -20.61 3.18
CA LYS A 4 -12.86 -19.81 2.73
C LYS A 4 -12.27 -19.11 2.47
N LYS A 5 -12.04 -19.28 1.89
CA LYS A 5 -11.45 -18.56 1.60
C LYS A 5 -11.47 -17.57 1.18
N LYS A 6 -11.23 -17.59 1.30
CA LYS A 6 -11.15 -16.30 1.05
C LYS A 6 -10.16 -15.98 0.06
N ASN A 7 -10.12 -14.85 -0.46
CA ASN A 7 -9.17 -14.47 -1.46
C ASN A 7 -7.77 -14.55 -0.90
N LYS A 8 -6.92 -15.27 -1.56
CA LYS A 8 -5.53 -15.27 -1.20
C LYS A 8 -4.95 -13.91 -1.53
N GLN A 9 -4.29 -13.33 -0.56
CA GLN A 9 -3.60 -12.06 -0.74
C GLN A 9 -2.12 -12.36 -0.87
N GLU A 10 -1.73 -12.72 -2.08
CA GLU A 10 -0.35 -13.15 -2.33
C GLU A 10 0.51 -11.95 -2.71
N LYS A 11 1.79 -12.06 -2.36
CA LYS A 11 2.74 -11.02 -2.67
C LYS A 11 2.97 -10.98 -4.18
N PRO A 12 2.72 -9.83 -4.83
CA PRO A 12 3.00 -9.71 -6.26
C PRO A 12 4.49 -9.87 -6.56
N ASP A 13 4.79 -10.41 -7.73
CA ASP A 13 6.17 -10.65 -8.12
C ASP A 13 7.01 -9.38 -8.16
N TRP A 14 6.40 -8.26 -8.51
CA TRP A 14 7.10 -6.97 -8.61
C TRP A 14 7.36 -6.32 -7.26
N PHE A 15 6.75 -6.83 -6.18
CA PHE A 15 6.83 -6.20 -4.86
C PHE A 15 8.07 -6.68 -4.11
N HIS A 16 8.90 -5.75 -3.68
CA HIS A 16 10.15 -6.06 -2.99
C HIS A 16 10.21 -5.53 -1.57
N GLY A 17 9.12 -4.96 -1.07
CA GLY A 17 9.07 -4.45 0.29
C GLY A 17 8.86 -5.55 1.31
N ALA A 18 8.76 -5.14 2.58
CA ALA A 18 8.46 -6.09 3.66
C ALA A 18 7.05 -6.64 3.49
N TRP A 19 6.90 -7.93 3.72
CA TRP A 19 5.61 -8.60 3.60
C TRP A 19 5.25 -9.19 4.95
N TYR A 20 4.27 -8.57 5.61
CA TYR A 20 3.91 -8.93 6.99
C TYR A 20 2.93 -10.09 7.01
N GLU A 21 3.04 -10.92 8.05
CA GLU A 21 2.07 -12.00 8.25
C GLU A 21 0.87 -11.51 9.05
N THR A 22 1.09 -10.53 9.92
CA THR A 22 0.05 -10.04 10.82
C THR A 22 -0.29 -8.60 10.46
N GLY A 23 -1.59 -8.30 10.44
CA GLY A 23 -2.06 -6.95 10.15
C GLY A 23 -2.19 -6.10 11.40
N ASP A 24 -2.81 -4.96 11.23
CA ASP A 24 -3.03 -4.01 12.32
C ASP A 24 -4.13 -3.06 11.93
N ILE A 25 -4.59 -2.30 12.90
CA ILE A 25 -5.55 -1.22 12.66
C ILE A 25 -4.77 0.02 12.22
N VAL A 26 -5.25 0.63 11.13
CA VAL A 26 -4.63 1.85 10.59
C VAL A 26 -5.69 2.95 10.59
N THR A 27 -5.30 4.13 11.02
CA THR A 27 -6.18 5.28 11.13
C THR A 27 -5.79 6.34 10.10
N ASN A 28 -6.78 6.89 9.42
CA ASN A 28 -6.57 8.05 8.57
C ASN A 28 -6.41 9.26 9.47
N PRO A 29 -5.23 9.91 9.46
CA PRO A 29 -4.98 11.03 10.40
C PRO A 29 -5.84 12.25 10.13
N PHE A 30 -6.41 12.37 8.94
CA PHE A 30 -7.22 13.54 8.60
C PHE A 30 -8.68 13.37 8.96
N SER A 31 -9.24 12.18 8.74
CA SER A 31 -10.65 11.93 9.01
C SER A 31 -10.91 11.29 10.37
N GLY A 32 -9.88 10.64 10.93
CA GLY A 32 -10.04 9.88 12.16
C GLY A 32 -10.64 8.50 11.95
N GLU A 33 -11.03 8.19 10.72
CA GLU A 33 -11.56 6.87 10.41
C GLU A 33 -10.46 5.83 10.45
N PHE A 34 -10.83 4.61 10.82
CA PHE A 34 -9.85 3.53 10.91
C PHE A 34 -10.39 2.26 10.27
N VAL A 35 -9.48 1.38 9.94
CA VAL A 35 -9.85 0.09 9.34
C VAL A 35 -8.77 -0.91 9.73
N GLU A 36 -9.22 -2.15 9.92
CA GLU A 36 -8.30 -3.25 10.22
C GLU A 36 -7.78 -3.82 8.91
N LEU A 37 -6.45 -3.91 8.78
CA LEU A 37 -5.81 -4.46 7.59
C LEU A 37 -5.19 -5.81 7.92
N THR A 38 -5.22 -6.72 6.95
CA THR A 38 -4.46 -7.97 7.06
C THR A 38 -2.97 -7.66 6.91
N GLY A 39 -2.12 -8.66 7.17
CA GLY A 39 -0.68 -8.50 6.96
C GLY A 39 -0.33 -8.05 5.56
N PRO A 40 -0.79 -8.75 4.52
CA PRO A 40 -0.57 -8.31 3.14
C PRO A 40 -1.07 -6.91 2.84
N GLU A 41 -2.27 -6.56 3.32
CA GLU A 41 -2.81 -5.23 3.11
C GLU A 41 -1.95 -4.16 3.79
N LEU A 42 -1.52 -4.43 5.01
CA LEU A 42 -0.65 -3.52 5.73
C LEU A 42 0.68 -3.34 5.02
N SER A 43 1.22 -4.44 4.49
CA SER A 43 2.48 -4.42 3.75
C SER A 43 2.39 -3.49 2.55
N MET A 44 1.31 -3.61 1.78
CA MET A 44 1.12 -2.79 0.61
C MET A 44 0.85 -1.33 0.99
N TYR A 45 0.07 -1.12 2.05
CA TYR A 45 -0.22 0.22 2.54
C TYR A 45 1.08 0.94 2.93
N ASP A 46 1.93 0.27 3.72
CA ASP A 46 3.21 0.85 4.13
C ASP A 46 4.08 1.19 2.93
N PHE A 47 4.10 0.30 1.94
CA PHE A 47 4.88 0.55 0.73
C PHE A 47 4.36 1.79 0.00
N ILE A 48 3.04 1.91 -0.17
CA ILE A 48 2.44 3.04 -0.88
C ILE A 48 2.78 4.35 -0.16
N LYS A 49 2.62 4.38 1.15
CA LYS A 49 2.90 5.60 1.93
C LYS A 49 4.38 5.95 1.89
N GLY A 50 5.25 4.95 2.00
CA GLY A 50 6.68 5.19 1.91
C GLY A 50 7.11 5.68 0.55
N ALA A 51 6.55 5.11 -0.52
CA ALA A 51 6.84 5.54 -1.87
C ALA A 51 6.37 6.97 -2.10
N GLU A 52 5.17 7.29 -1.64
CA GLU A 52 4.63 8.63 -1.75
C GLU A 52 5.54 9.65 -1.06
N TYR A 53 5.97 9.34 0.14
CA TYR A 53 6.87 10.21 0.89
C TYR A 53 8.19 10.42 0.14
N THR A 54 8.78 9.35 -0.34
CA THR A 54 10.06 9.41 -1.04
C THR A 54 9.96 10.25 -2.31
N ILE A 55 8.91 10.03 -3.10
CA ILE A 55 8.70 10.78 -4.33
C ILE A 55 8.51 12.26 -4.04
N ASN A 56 7.72 12.59 -3.01
CA ASN A 56 7.48 13.97 -2.64
C ASN A 56 8.76 14.67 -2.18
N VAL A 57 9.58 13.98 -1.39
CA VAL A 57 10.85 14.54 -0.93
C VAL A 57 11.77 14.82 -2.11
N GLN A 58 11.87 13.89 -3.04
CA GLN A 58 12.71 14.07 -4.23
C GLN A 58 12.21 15.24 -5.08
N PHE A 59 10.90 15.31 -5.28
CA PHE A 59 10.31 16.39 -6.07
C PHE A 59 10.56 17.76 -5.43
N ASN A 60 10.33 17.85 -4.12
CA ASN A 60 10.49 19.13 -3.40
C ASN A 60 11.93 19.60 -3.36
N ASN A 61 12.89 18.69 -3.41
CA ASN A 61 14.31 19.03 -3.41
C ASN A 61 14.91 19.08 -4.81
N GLU A 62 14.05 18.93 -5.83
CA GLU A 62 14.46 18.96 -7.23
C GLU A 62 15.51 17.91 -7.55
N ILE A 63 15.43 16.78 -6.86
CA ILE A 63 16.33 15.65 -7.10
C ILE A 63 15.72 14.78 -8.17
N THR A 64 16.49 14.56 -9.25
CA THR A 64 16.10 13.61 -10.30
C THR A 64 16.90 12.35 -10.09
N HIS A 65 16.20 11.26 -9.81
CA HIS A 65 16.83 9.97 -9.59
C HIS A 65 16.26 8.96 -10.58
N PRO A 66 17.14 8.16 -11.24
CA PRO A 66 16.65 7.20 -12.25
C PRO A 66 15.58 6.25 -11.70
N ASP A 67 15.67 5.90 -10.42
CA ASP A 67 14.74 4.95 -9.84
C ASP A 67 13.39 5.56 -9.49
N THR A 68 13.26 6.90 -9.53
CA THR A 68 12.00 7.56 -9.19
C THR A 68 10.88 7.12 -10.12
N VAL A 69 11.16 6.98 -11.41
CA VAL A 69 10.16 6.55 -12.38
C VAL A 69 9.67 5.14 -12.05
N ASN A 70 10.61 4.24 -11.72
CA ASN A 70 10.25 2.88 -11.36
C ASN A 70 9.45 2.84 -10.05
N LEU A 71 9.82 3.68 -9.08
CA LEU A 71 9.10 3.75 -7.82
C LEU A 71 7.67 4.24 -8.04
N GLN A 72 7.48 5.23 -8.92
CA GLN A 72 6.14 5.72 -9.26
C GLN A 72 5.30 4.62 -9.90
N LYS A 73 5.90 3.85 -10.81
CA LYS A 73 5.19 2.75 -11.46
C LYS A 73 4.77 1.70 -10.45
N ASP A 74 5.67 1.34 -9.54
CA ASP A 74 5.38 0.34 -8.52
C ASP A 74 4.33 0.84 -7.54
N MET A 75 4.37 2.14 -7.21
CA MET A 75 3.35 2.74 -6.34
C MET A 75 1.97 2.63 -6.97
N ILE A 76 1.86 2.91 -8.28
CA ILE A 76 0.59 2.80 -8.99
C ILE A 76 0.10 1.36 -8.98
N LYS A 77 1.01 0.41 -9.21
CA LYS A 77 0.65 -1.01 -9.13
C LYS A 77 0.15 -1.37 -7.73
N GLY A 78 0.80 -0.83 -6.70
CA GLY A 78 0.40 -1.08 -5.33
C GLY A 78 -0.96 -0.51 -5.02
N ILE A 79 -1.23 0.71 -5.47
CA ILE A 79 -2.54 1.34 -5.27
C ILE A 79 -3.63 0.51 -5.94
N ASN A 80 -3.38 0.04 -7.16
CA ASN A 80 -4.35 -0.78 -7.87
C ASN A 80 -4.58 -2.10 -7.18
N TRP A 81 -3.51 -2.72 -6.68
CA TRP A 81 -3.62 -3.97 -5.92
C TRP A 81 -4.47 -3.76 -4.66
N PHE A 82 -4.16 -2.69 -3.92
CA PHE A 82 -4.84 -2.39 -2.66
C PHE A 82 -6.32 -2.11 -2.89
N ARG A 83 -6.63 -1.31 -3.90
CA ARG A 83 -8.00 -0.95 -4.23
C ARG A 83 -8.83 -2.17 -4.62
N LYS A 84 -8.25 -3.09 -5.38
CA LYS A 84 -8.95 -4.32 -5.75
C LYS A 84 -9.11 -5.27 -4.58
N THR A 85 -8.08 -5.34 -3.74
CA THR A 85 -8.05 -6.30 -2.65
C THR A 85 -8.99 -5.88 -1.51
N ASN A 86 -9.01 -4.60 -1.18
CA ASN A 86 -9.85 -4.09 -0.09
C ASN A 86 -10.34 -2.68 -0.43
N PRO A 87 -11.41 -2.58 -1.23
CA PRO A 87 -11.89 -1.26 -1.65
C PRO A 87 -12.35 -0.37 -0.50
N VAL A 88 -12.90 -0.95 0.56
CA VAL A 88 -13.32 -0.16 1.72
C VAL A 88 -12.11 0.49 2.38
N ALA A 89 -11.06 -0.28 2.60
CA ALA A 89 -9.82 0.26 3.18
C ALA A 89 -9.20 1.30 2.26
N TYR A 90 -9.25 1.07 0.95
CA TYR A 90 -8.73 2.04 -0.01
C TYR A 90 -9.45 3.38 0.17
N MET A 91 -10.77 3.36 0.23
CA MET A 91 -11.55 4.59 0.38
C MET A 91 -11.33 5.25 1.73
N THR A 92 -11.11 4.46 2.77
CA THR A 92 -10.89 5.00 4.11
C THR A 92 -9.51 5.65 4.25
N LEU A 93 -8.49 5.04 3.65
CA LEU A 93 -7.11 5.41 3.93
C LEU A 93 -6.40 6.14 2.79
N LEU A 94 -6.76 5.87 1.54
CA LEU A 94 -5.99 6.35 0.39
C LEU A 94 -6.79 7.20 -0.58
N ASP A 95 -8.09 7.18 -0.50
CA ASP A 95 -8.91 7.93 -1.44
C ASP A 95 -9.00 9.41 -1.05
#